data_8a29c7de659f98aac98a77b8abe24f49
#
_entry.id   8a29c7de659f98aac98a77b8abe24f49
#
_cell.length_a   1.000
_cell.length_b   1.000
_cell.length_c   1.000
_cell.angle_alpha   90.00
_cell.angle_beta   90.00
_cell.angle_gamma   90.00
#
_symmetry.space_group_name_H-M   'P 1'
#
loop_
_entity.id
_entity.type
_entity.pdbx_description
1 polymer ?
#
loop_
_entity_poly.entity_id
_entity_poly.type
_entity_poly.pdbx_seq_one_letter_code
_entity_poly.pdbx_strand_id
1 'polypeptide(L)'
;MKKTIVFDFDGVIHSYTSGWKGITNIPDKPVNGIKEAIDELRSIGYEVVIVSTRCETVDGMQAIKDYLENYSINVDKVQSTKPPALVYVDDRALCFNGKTENLVKDICNFKAWWEHDNKK
;
A
#
# COMPACT_ATOMS: atom_id res chain seq x y z
N MET A 1 -9.62 -19.27 -11.51
CA MET A 1 -9.61 -17.82 -11.23
C MET A 1 -8.54 -17.51 -10.19
N LYS A 2 -7.69 -16.55 -10.48
CA LYS A 2 -6.65 -16.16 -9.52
C LYS A 2 -7.26 -15.40 -8.36
N LYS A 3 -6.75 -15.67 -7.16
CA LYS A 3 -7.10 -14.89 -5.98
C LYS A 3 -6.20 -13.65 -5.94
N THR A 4 -6.80 -12.52 -5.66
CA THR A 4 -6.14 -11.22 -5.73
C THR A 4 -5.81 -10.71 -4.33
N ILE A 5 -4.61 -10.19 -4.16
CA ILE A 5 -4.20 -9.43 -2.98
C ILE A 5 -3.92 -8.01 -3.45
N VAL A 6 -4.56 -7.05 -2.80
CA VAL A 6 -4.36 -5.63 -3.11
C VAL A 6 -3.43 -5.02 -2.07
N PHE A 7 -2.41 -4.32 -2.55
CA PHE A 7 -1.50 -3.57 -1.69
C PHE A 7 -1.68 -2.08 -1.97
N ASP A 8 -1.86 -1.29 -0.91
CA ASP A 8 -1.67 0.15 -0.99
C ASP A 8 -0.20 0.43 -1.29
N PHE A 9 0.11 1.64 -1.77
CA PHE A 9 1.49 1.95 -2.14
C PHE A 9 2.21 2.71 -1.04
N ASP A 10 1.79 3.96 -0.75
CA ASP A 10 2.44 4.76 0.28
C ASP A 10 2.14 4.17 1.66
N GLY A 11 3.19 3.91 2.43
CA GLY A 11 3.06 3.33 3.75
C GLY A 11 2.96 1.81 3.76
N VAL A 12 2.98 1.16 2.60
CA VAL A 12 2.93 -0.30 2.49
C VAL A 12 4.09 -0.82 1.67
N ILE A 13 4.26 -0.33 0.44
CA ILE A 13 5.42 -0.65 -0.40
C ILE A 13 6.49 0.41 -0.22
N HIS A 14 6.14 1.66 -0.49
CA HIS A 14 6.97 2.82 -0.21
C HIS A 14 6.93 3.07 1.29
N SER A 15 8.08 3.11 1.95
CA SER A 15 8.09 3.23 3.42
C SER A 15 7.46 4.52 3.92
N TYR A 16 7.48 5.57 3.10
CA TYR A 16 6.73 6.80 3.35
C TYR A 16 7.20 7.55 4.60
N THR A 17 8.41 7.29 5.04
CA THR A 17 8.94 7.91 6.25
C THR A 17 9.13 9.41 6.11
N SER A 18 9.30 9.90 4.88
CA SER A 18 9.40 11.33 4.59
C SER A 18 8.05 12.01 4.44
N GLY A 19 6.94 11.25 4.42
CA GLY A 19 5.61 11.79 4.19
C GLY A 19 5.38 12.14 2.74
N TRP A 20 4.32 12.90 2.48
CA TRP A 20 3.92 13.28 1.13
C TRP A 20 4.85 14.37 0.58
N LYS A 21 5.44 14.11 -0.57
CA LYS A 21 6.36 15.03 -1.23
C LYS A 21 5.96 15.32 -2.68
N GLY A 22 4.72 15.06 -3.05
CA GLY A 22 4.20 15.30 -4.39
C GLY A 22 3.87 14.02 -5.13
N ILE A 23 3.06 14.16 -6.17
CA ILE A 23 2.44 13.01 -6.84
C ILE A 23 3.47 12.12 -7.55
N THR A 24 4.60 12.69 -7.99
CA THR A 24 5.64 11.93 -8.69
C THR A 24 6.90 11.76 -7.86
N ASN A 25 6.96 12.34 -6.66
CA ASN A 25 8.13 12.28 -5.81
C ASN A 25 7.96 11.16 -4.78
N ILE A 26 8.72 10.08 -4.93
CA ILE A 26 8.65 8.89 -4.09
C ILE A 26 10.05 8.66 -3.52
N PRO A 27 10.42 9.41 -2.45
CA PRO A 27 11.83 9.51 -2.05
C PRO A 27 12.36 8.37 -1.19
N ASP A 28 11.48 7.60 -0.55
CA ASP A 28 11.93 6.67 0.46
C ASP A 28 12.11 5.26 -0.10
N LYS A 29 12.86 4.44 0.61
CA LYS A 29 13.08 3.05 0.22
C LYS A 29 11.80 2.24 0.42
N PRO A 30 11.70 1.08 -0.25
CA PRO A 30 10.60 0.16 0.05
C PRO A 30 10.66 -0.33 1.50
N VAL A 31 9.50 -0.71 2.01
CA VAL A 31 9.42 -1.35 3.31
C VAL A 31 10.27 -2.61 3.28
N ASN A 32 11.04 -2.81 4.36
CA ASN A 32 11.95 -3.95 4.44
C ASN A 32 11.17 -5.25 4.34
N GLY A 33 11.58 -6.11 3.41
CA GLY A 33 10.95 -7.41 3.22
C GLY A 33 9.73 -7.42 2.30
N ILE A 34 9.27 -6.24 1.82
CA ILE A 34 8.05 -6.19 1.01
C ILE A 34 8.24 -6.86 -0.36
N LYS A 35 9.44 -6.70 -0.94
CA LYS A 35 9.73 -7.34 -2.22
C LYS A 35 9.64 -8.86 -2.11
N GLU A 36 10.27 -9.40 -1.07
CA GLU A 36 10.28 -10.85 -0.84
C GLU A 36 8.87 -11.38 -0.57
N ALA A 37 8.07 -10.64 0.17
CA ALA A 37 6.69 -11.04 0.45
C ALA A 37 5.85 -11.07 -0.83
N ILE A 38 5.99 -10.07 -1.68
CA ILE A 38 5.26 -10.02 -2.96
C ILE A 38 5.73 -11.15 -3.88
N ASP A 39 7.03 -11.38 -3.97
CA ASP A 39 7.56 -12.47 -4.79
C ASP A 39 7.00 -13.81 -4.33
N GLU A 40 6.94 -14.05 -3.03
CA GLU A 40 6.41 -15.30 -2.48
C GLU A 40 4.93 -15.45 -2.80
N LEU A 41 4.14 -14.40 -2.62
CA LEU A 41 2.71 -14.44 -2.93
C LEU A 41 2.47 -14.80 -4.39
N ARG A 42 3.22 -14.19 -5.29
CA ARG A 42 3.07 -14.47 -6.72
C ARG A 42 3.52 -15.88 -7.05
N SER A 43 4.56 -16.38 -6.40
CA SER A 43 5.05 -17.74 -6.65
C SER A 43 4.04 -18.79 -6.25
N ILE A 44 3.23 -18.55 -5.25
CA ILE A 44 2.20 -19.52 -4.81
C ILE A 44 0.86 -19.29 -5.51
N GLY A 45 0.80 -18.36 -6.48
CA GLY A 45 -0.33 -18.23 -7.38
C GLY A 45 -1.26 -17.06 -7.14
N TYR A 46 -0.96 -16.17 -6.21
CA TYR A 46 -1.79 -14.97 -6.03
C TYR A 46 -1.48 -13.93 -7.10
N GLU A 47 -2.52 -13.18 -7.47
CA GLU A 47 -2.37 -11.97 -8.27
C GLU A 47 -2.13 -10.81 -7.31
N VAL A 48 -1.10 -10.00 -7.57
CA VAL A 48 -0.77 -8.85 -6.73
C VAL A 48 -1.08 -7.57 -7.50
N VAL A 49 -1.95 -6.74 -6.93
CA VAL A 49 -2.39 -5.48 -7.53
C VAL A 49 -2.02 -4.35 -6.59
N ILE A 50 -1.38 -3.32 -7.14
CA ILE A 50 -1.06 -2.10 -6.40
C ILE A 50 -2.14 -1.08 -6.67
N VAL A 51 -2.68 -0.46 -5.63
CA VAL A 51 -3.70 0.57 -5.76
C VAL A 51 -3.20 1.83 -5.07
N SER A 52 -3.26 2.96 -5.77
CA SER A 52 -2.83 4.24 -5.22
C SER A 52 -3.57 5.38 -5.90
N THR A 53 -3.91 6.41 -5.14
CA THR A 53 -4.49 7.63 -5.71
C THR A 53 -3.50 8.36 -6.60
N ARG A 54 -2.18 8.08 -6.47
CA ARG A 54 -1.20 8.62 -7.43
C ARG A 54 -1.53 8.22 -8.86
N CYS A 55 -2.19 7.07 -9.03
CA CYS A 55 -2.54 6.54 -10.34
C CYS A 55 -3.72 7.27 -11.00
N GLU A 56 -4.32 8.25 -10.31
CA GLU A 56 -5.34 9.10 -10.93
C GLU A 56 -4.73 10.04 -11.96
N THR A 57 -3.42 10.20 -11.97
CA THR A 57 -2.71 10.94 -13.01
C THR A 57 -1.79 9.98 -13.75
N VAL A 58 -1.54 10.30 -15.02
CA VAL A 58 -0.62 9.51 -15.84
C VAL A 58 0.79 9.56 -15.25
N ASP A 59 1.21 10.75 -14.82
CA ASP A 59 2.56 10.95 -14.29
C ASP A 59 2.74 10.22 -12.96
N GLY A 60 1.71 10.21 -12.10
CA GLY A 60 1.78 9.50 -10.83
C GLY A 60 1.85 8.00 -11.03
N MET A 61 1.06 7.46 -11.96
CA MET A 61 1.12 6.04 -12.27
C MET A 61 2.50 5.66 -12.80
N GLN A 62 3.06 6.46 -13.70
CA GLN A 62 4.38 6.18 -14.24
C GLN A 62 5.44 6.24 -13.14
N ALA A 63 5.32 7.19 -12.21
CA ALA A 63 6.27 7.28 -11.11
C ALA A 63 6.26 6.01 -10.25
N ILE A 64 5.07 5.45 -9.98
CA ILE A 64 4.98 4.18 -9.25
C ILE A 64 5.63 3.05 -10.05
N LYS A 65 5.33 2.97 -11.33
CA LYS A 65 5.91 1.90 -12.17
C LYS A 65 7.43 1.99 -12.22
N ASP A 66 7.96 3.21 -12.34
CA ASP A 66 9.42 3.41 -12.34
C ASP A 66 10.03 3.02 -10.99
N TYR A 67 9.36 3.36 -9.89
CA TYR A 67 9.79 2.98 -8.55
C TYR A 67 9.86 1.46 -8.40
N LEU A 68 8.80 0.77 -8.81
CA LEU A 68 8.75 -0.68 -8.72
C LEU A 68 9.84 -1.32 -9.56
N GLU A 69 10.06 -0.82 -10.77
CA GLU A 69 11.10 -1.33 -11.64
C GLU A 69 12.48 -1.09 -11.02
N ASN A 70 12.69 0.10 -10.48
CA ASN A 70 13.97 0.48 -9.89
C ASN A 70 14.37 -0.43 -8.72
N TYR A 71 13.39 -0.93 -7.98
CA TYR A 71 13.64 -1.82 -6.86
C TYR A 71 13.35 -3.29 -7.18
N SER A 72 13.09 -3.59 -8.45
CA SER A 72 12.83 -4.96 -8.92
C SER A 72 11.63 -5.62 -8.21
N ILE A 73 10.60 -4.83 -7.94
CA ILE A 73 9.36 -5.33 -7.33
C ILE A 73 8.38 -5.62 -8.47
N ASN A 74 8.07 -6.89 -8.67
CA ASN A 74 7.22 -7.33 -9.76
C ASN A 74 5.79 -7.51 -9.28
N VAL A 75 4.86 -6.82 -9.93
CA VAL A 75 3.44 -6.92 -9.60
C VAL A 75 2.64 -7.18 -10.87
N ASP A 76 1.39 -7.56 -10.72
CA ASP A 76 0.56 -7.89 -11.87
C ASP A 76 -0.13 -6.65 -12.45
N LYS A 77 -0.57 -5.73 -11.59
CA LYS A 77 -1.27 -4.52 -12.05
C LYS A 77 -0.99 -3.36 -11.10
N VAL A 78 -1.08 -2.15 -11.66
CA VAL A 78 -1.02 -0.89 -10.92
C VAL A 78 -2.20 -0.05 -11.38
N GLN A 79 -3.07 0.38 -10.45
CA GLN A 79 -4.28 1.09 -10.83
C GLN A 79 -4.77 2.00 -9.71
N SER A 80 -5.75 2.86 -10.02
CA SER A 80 -6.26 3.85 -9.06
C SER A 80 -7.44 3.34 -8.23
N THR A 81 -8.17 2.34 -8.72
CA THR A 81 -9.38 1.86 -8.06
C THR A 81 -9.17 0.45 -7.50
N LYS A 82 -9.79 0.18 -6.36
CA LYS A 82 -9.66 -1.13 -5.72
C LYS A 82 -10.53 -2.16 -6.41
N PRO A 83 -9.94 -3.24 -6.95
CA PRO A 83 -10.74 -4.36 -7.44
C PRO A 83 -11.21 -5.22 -6.27
N PRO A 84 -12.16 -6.12 -6.50
CA PRO A 84 -12.45 -7.15 -5.51
C PRO A 84 -11.19 -7.95 -5.22
N ALA A 85 -10.97 -8.27 -3.95
CA ALA A 85 -9.77 -8.98 -3.54
C ALA A 85 -10.03 -9.82 -2.31
N LEU A 86 -9.17 -10.79 -2.10
CA LEU A 86 -9.23 -11.64 -0.93
C LEU A 86 -8.80 -10.86 0.32
N VAL A 87 -7.74 -10.05 0.18
CA VAL A 87 -7.19 -9.25 1.29
C VAL A 87 -6.70 -7.92 0.72
N TYR A 88 -6.91 -6.85 1.49
CA TYR A 88 -6.37 -5.52 1.22
C TYR A 88 -5.33 -5.21 2.28
N VAL A 89 -4.09 -4.96 1.86
CA VAL A 89 -2.98 -4.59 2.74
C VAL A 89 -2.84 -3.07 2.69
N ASP A 90 -3.17 -2.41 3.78
CA ASP A 90 -3.30 -0.95 3.83
C ASP A 90 -2.79 -0.45 5.17
N ASP A 91 -2.13 0.69 5.17
CA ASP A 91 -1.54 1.29 6.38
C ASP A 91 -2.54 2.14 7.16
N ARG A 92 -3.68 2.46 6.57
CA ARG A 92 -4.69 3.34 7.18
C ARG A 92 -6.03 2.64 7.27
N ALA A 93 -6.04 1.44 7.81
CA ALA A 93 -7.26 0.65 7.89
C ALA A 93 -7.39 0.03 9.27
N LEU A 94 -8.63 -0.05 9.72
CA LEU A 94 -8.99 -0.85 10.88
C LEU A 94 -9.62 -2.12 10.35
N CYS A 95 -9.16 -3.26 10.85
CA CYS A 95 -9.79 -4.53 10.50
C CYS A 95 -11.02 -4.71 11.38
N PHE A 96 -12.19 -4.50 10.79
CA PHE A 96 -13.45 -4.54 11.54
C PHE A 96 -13.80 -5.97 11.92
N ASN A 97 -14.07 -6.17 13.20
CA ASN A 97 -14.36 -7.52 13.73
C ASN A 97 -15.85 -7.74 14.00
N GLY A 98 -16.72 -6.84 13.53
CA GLY A 98 -18.16 -6.95 13.73
C GLY A 98 -18.66 -6.33 15.01
N LYS A 99 -17.78 -5.76 15.84
CA LYS A 99 -18.15 -5.16 17.12
C LYS A 99 -17.94 -3.66 17.06
N THR A 100 -18.89 -2.90 17.63
CA THR A 100 -18.87 -1.45 17.52
C THR A 100 -18.56 -0.75 18.85
N GLU A 101 -18.40 -1.49 19.94
CA GLU A 101 -18.25 -0.90 21.28
C GLU A 101 -17.10 0.10 21.35
N ASN A 102 -15.98 -0.22 20.73
CA ASN A 102 -14.79 0.62 20.77
C ASN A 102 -14.47 1.27 19.42
N LEU A 103 -15.38 1.19 18.45
CA LEU A 103 -15.08 1.61 17.09
C LEU A 103 -14.71 3.08 16.99
N VAL A 104 -15.51 3.95 17.62
CA VAL A 104 -15.24 5.40 17.58
C VAL A 104 -13.91 5.70 18.26
N LYS A 105 -13.67 5.09 19.41
CA LYS A 105 -12.43 5.30 20.13
C LYS A 105 -11.24 4.85 19.31
N ASP A 106 -11.33 3.70 18.67
CA ASP A 106 -10.23 3.18 17.85
C ASP A 106 -9.97 4.07 16.65
N ILE A 107 -11.02 4.61 16.04
CA ILE A 107 -10.86 5.55 14.93
C ILE A 107 -10.18 6.82 15.40
N CYS A 108 -10.62 7.38 16.53
CA CYS A 108 -10.06 8.63 17.04
C CYS A 108 -8.60 8.49 17.47
N ASN A 109 -8.21 7.29 17.89
CA ASN A 109 -6.84 7.02 18.33
C ASN A 109 -5.96 6.38 17.27
N PHE A 110 -6.49 6.23 16.06
CA PHE A 110 -5.75 5.55 15.00
C PHE A 110 -4.48 6.31 14.64
N LYS A 111 -3.40 5.55 14.41
CA LYS A 111 -2.13 6.09 13.95
C LYS A 111 -1.51 5.08 13.00
N ALA A 112 -1.11 5.54 11.82
CA ALA A 112 -0.39 4.69 10.88
C ALA A 112 1.02 4.42 11.43
N TRP A 113 1.59 3.28 11.09
CA TRP A 113 2.88 2.83 11.64
C TRP A 113 4.03 3.80 11.35
N TRP A 114 3.94 4.56 10.26
CA TRP A 114 4.99 5.49 9.83
C TRP A 114 4.83 6.88 10.46
N GLU A 115 3.77 7.13 11.19
CA GLU A 115 3.57 8.43 11.85
C GLU A 115 4.41 8.54 13.11
N HIS A 116 4.88 9.75 13.40
CA HIS A 116 5.67 9.99 14.59
C HIS A 116 4.79 10.25 15.81
N ASP A 117 5.24 9.79 16.97
CA ASP A 117 4.45 9.91 18.20
C ASP A 117 4.25 11.36 18.63
N ASN A 118 5.21 12.22 18.36
CA ASN A 118 5.17 13.60 18.81
C ASN A 118 4.50 14.54 17.82
N LYS A 119 3.65 14.02 16.99
CA LYS A 119 3.07 14.76 15.90
C LYS A 119 1.97 15.71 16.28
N LYS A 120 1.58 15.74 17.49
CA LYS A 120 0.44 16.53 17.95
C LYS A 120 0.57 18.00 17.68
#